data_16923f345b73ab75c26908b333ebc562
#
_entry.id   16923f345b73ab75c26908b333ebc562
#
_cell.length_a   1.000
_cell.length_b   1.000
_cell.length_c   1.000
_cell.angle_alpha   90.00
_cell.angle_beta   90.00
_cell.angle_gamma   90.00
#
_symmetry.space_group_name_H-M   'P 1'
#
loop_
_entity.id
_entity.type
_entity.pdbx_description
1 polymer ?
#
loop_
_entity_poly.entity_id
_entity_poly.type
_entity_poly.pdbx_seq_one_letter_code
_entity_poly.pdbx_strand_id
1 'polypeptide(L)'
;MKKVRSWKLLLPLAALVAVGSISVSGSLAAPASHEIRVAIMTDCKGAFGFGYELDIGGAQAALAQYAGGKIKNKKKPSAGMTGATVEGHRINIVGYGCGDDTAPTALKETRRLMEQLRADVMLGPLSGDEAVTVANYAKTHPTKLFVIGTAGSQDPTLQIAPKNVFRYHGDGAQWNAGLGEIVYKRLGWRNAAIIMDDYSFGWTSAAGIIADFCAIGGKITKRVFPPLNTTDYSPFVRQLPRPGSVDGYFWVIGGTGTGASLKAFEQAYGRIDPKDHAGNLFFAFLGADRVVAPKVLGSYVGGFGTGGGLKTKQAKAYEAIMKRHYPDLPAADGFVYNYYNAAWALVRALQASNGELGTAVQRAMPKTNRSAYEISDGGIVKLDSRRQAIQDQYPLQIVKQGNTYTTSVVGYVPNVDQTFGGLFKPSSPEPGRAQPKCVKKKLPWQGKIRVVRNGVVTKQIIR
;
A
#
# COMPACT_ATOMS: atom_id res chain seq x y z
N MET A 1 -41.80 -83.41 51.35
CA MET A 1 -41.53 -84.57 50.50
C MET A 1 -40.39 -84.28 49.56
N LYS A 2 -39.30 -85.08 49.74
CA LYS A 2 -38.34 -85.55 48.68
C LYS A 2 -37.71 -84.49 47.81
N LYS A 3 -36.40 -84.42 47.56
CA LYS A 3 -35.23 -85.28 47.83
C LYS A 3 -33.95 -84.46 47.54
N VAL A 4 -32.96 -84.69 48.36
CA VAL A 4 -31.54 -84.38 48.22
C VAL A 4 -30.97 -84.93 46.92
N ARG A 5 -30.03 -84.18 46.24
CA ARG A 5 -28.83 -84.82 45.75
C ARG A 5 -27.73 -83.78 45.48
N SER A 6 -26.65 -83.96 46.20
CA SER A 6 -25.31 -83.45 46.04
C SER A 6 -24.68 -83.81 44.66
N TRP A 7 -23.81 -83.01 44.10
CA TRP A 7 -22.57 -83.46 43.44
C TRP A 7 -21.62 -82.35 43.15
N LYS A 8 -20.53 -82.46 43.85
CA LYS A 8 -19.07 -82.30 43.48
C LYS A 8 -18.57 -81.11 42.67
N LEU A 9 -17.64 -80.47 43.38
CA LEU A 9 -16.55 -79.65 42.88
C LEU A 9 -15.93 -80.12 41.57
N LEU A 10 -15.70 -79.16 40.64
CA LEU A 10 -14.56 -79.12 39.74
C LEU A 10 -14.22 -77.66 39.51
N LEU A 11 -13.09 -77.22 40.02
CA LEU A 11 -12.40 -75.96 39.63
C LEU A 11 -11.82 -76.12 38.24
N PRO A 12 -11.94 -75.13 37.40
CA PRO A 12 -10.92 -74.94 36.39
C PRO A 12 -10.11 -73.65 36.69
N LEU A 13 -8.81 -73.80 36.60
CA LEU A 13 -7.80 -72.77 36.55
C LEU A 13 -8.20 -71.66 35.55
N ALA A 14 -8.44 -70.48 36.05
CA ALA A 14 -8.52 -69.28 35.18
C ALA A 14 -7.13 -68.73 34.97
N ALA A 15 -6.60 -68.94 33.80
CA ALA A 15 -5.39 -68.25 33.33
C ALA A 15 -5.68 -66.72 33.16
N LEU A 16 -5.05 -65.89 33.97
CA LEU A 16 -5.03 -64.46 33.80
C LEU A 16 -4.18 -64.10 32.53
N VAL A 17 -4.88 -63.83 31.46
CA VAL A 17 -4.25 -63.13 30.31
C VAL A 17 -4.20 -61.66 30.66
N ALA A 18 -3.06 -61.17 31.09
CA ALA A 18 -2.77 -59.74 31.20
C ALA A 18 -2.68 -59.16 29.77
N VAL A 19 -3.80 -58.56 29.31
CA VAL A 19 -3.79 -57.71 28.10
C VAL A 19 -3.10 -56.43 28.48
N GLY A 20 -1.81 -56.34 28.18
CA GLY A 20 -1.03 -55.12 28.24
C GLY A 20 -1.59 -54.13 27.21
N SER A 21 -2.34 -53.15 27.67
CA SER A 21 -2.72 -51.98 26.85
C SER A 21 -1.44 -51.19 26.52
N ILE A 22 -0.85 -51.47 25.37
CA ILE A 22 0.18 -50.58 24.81
C ILE A 22 -0.54 -49.29 24.39
N SER A 23 -0.54 -48.29 25.29
CA SER A 23 -0.89 -46.91 24.93
C SER A 23 0.19 -46.42 24.02
N VAL A 24 0.00 -46.54 22.71
CA VAL A 24 0.77 -45.82 21.72
C VAL A 24 0.41 -44.34 21.85
N SER A 25 1.09 -43.64 22.76
CA SER A 25 1.11 -42.21 22.79
C SER A 25 1.82 -41.76 21.48
N GLY A 26 1.04 -41.66 20.43
CA GLY A 26 1.50 -40.96 19.21
C GLY A 26 1.74 -39.52 19.61
N SER A 27 2.96 -39.21 20.04
CA SER A 27 3.44 -37.83 20.01
C SER A 27 3.33 -37.38 18.57
N LEU A 28 2.31 -36.59 18.25
CA LEU A 28 2.31 -35.81 17.06
C LEU A 28 3.61 -34.96 17.11
N ALA A 29 4.62 -35.41 16.42
CA ALA A 29 5.86 -34.65 16.30
C ALA A 29 5.44 -33.25 15.82
N ALA A 30 5.76 -32.24 16.61
CA ALA A 30 5.56 -30.85 16.19
C ALA A 30 6.22 -30.72 14.83
N PRO A 31 5.59 -30.06 13.84
CA PRO A 31 6.18 -29.89 12.53
C PRO A 31 7.58 -29.30 12.70
N ALA A 32 8.57 -29.85 11.98
CA ALA A 32 9.94 -29.41 12.09
C ALA A 32 10.01 -27.91 11.80
N SER A 33 10.57 -27.15 12.74
CA SER A 33 10.72 -25.72 12.57
C SER A 33 11.67 -25.43 11.40
N HIS A 34 11.24 -24.60 10.45
CA HIS A 34 12.08 -24.13 9.35
C HIS A 34 12.26 -22.61 9.44
N GLU A 35 13.26 -22.11 8.74
CA GLU A 35 13.48 -20.66 8.64
C GLU A 35 12.63 -20.08 7.54
N ILE A 36 11.87 -19.02 7.84
CA ILE A 36 11.13 -18.21 6.87
C ILE A 36 12.03 -17.05 6.45
N ARG A 37 12.47 -17.07 5.21
CA ARG A 37 13.45 -16.12 4.65
C ARG A 37 12.72 -14.97 3.96
N VAL A 38 12.77 -13.79 4.56
CA VAL A 38 12.08 -12.58 4.07
C VAL A 38 13.10 -11.62 3.48
N ALA A 39 12.84 -11.11 2.28
CA ALA A 39 13.55 -9.97 1.69
C ALA A 39 12.66 -8.73 1.73
N ILE A 40 13.27 -7.56 1.87
CA ILE A 40 12.58 -6.27 1.74
C ILE A 40 13.22 -5.54 0.57
N MET A 41 12.44 -5.29 -0.49
CA MET A 41 12.87 -4.55 -1.67
C MET A 41 12.31 -3.14 -1.64
N THR A 42 13.16 -2.13 -1.73
CA THR A 42 12.78 -0.72 -1.79
C THR A 42 13.87 0.09 -2.51
N ASP A 43 13.61 1.36 -2.79
CA ASP A 43 14.55 2.22 -3.51
C ASP A 43 15.55 2.86 -2.56
N CYS A 44 16.82 2.79 -2.91
CA CYS A 44 17.91 3.47 -2.21
C CYS A 44 18.57 4.54 -3.08
N LYS A 45 18.13 4.70 -4.32
CA LYS A 45 18.59 5.65 -5.33
C LYS A 45 17.39 6.16 -6.13
N GLY A 46 17.64 7.05 -7.10
CA GLY A 46 16.59 7.61 -7.95
C GLY A 46 15.69 8.60 -7.23
N ALA A 47 14.53 8.87 -7.81
CA ALA A 47 13.57 9.86 -7.32
C ALA A 47 12.98 9.49 -5.95
N PHE A 48 12.93 8.19 -5.61
CA PHE A 48 12.33 7.68 -4.39
C PHE A 48 13.32 7.11 -3.37
N GLY A 49 14.63 7.29 -3.59
CA GLY A 49 15.68 6.79 -2.70
C GLY A 49 15.56 7.26 -1.24
N PHE A 50 14.84 8.35 -0.98
CA PHE A 50 14.49 8.80 0.37
C PHE A 50 13.56 7.83 1.12
N GLY A 51 12.84 6.94 0.41
CA GLY A 51 11.93 5.95 0.97
C GLY A 51 12.64 4.78 1.68
N TYR A 52 13.95 4.58 1.45
CA TYR A 52 14.66 3.38 1.87
C TYR A 52 14.49 3.03 3.35
N GLU A 53 14.81 3.96 4.23
CA GLU A 53 14.70 3.74 5.68
C GLU A 53 13.24 3.77 6.14
N LEU A 54 12.35 4.52 5.47
CA LEU A 54 10.94 4.60 5.78
C LEU A 54 10.25 3.23 5.58
N ASP A 55 10.44 2.65 4.42
CA ASP A 55 9.85 1.37 4.03
C ASP A 55 10.35 0.21 4.90
N ILE A 56 11.67 0.12 5.08
CA ILE A 56 12.28 -0.90 5.94
C ILE A 56 11.76 -0.76 7.37
N GLY A 57 11.69 0.47 7.89
CA GLY A 57 11.19 0.74 9.24
C GLY A 57 9.73 0.35 9.42
N GLY A 58 8.89 0.64 8.44
CA GLY A 58 7.49 0.21 8.44
C GLY A 58 7.34 -1.30 8.53
N ALA A 59 8.03 -2.04 7.65
CA ALA A 59 8.02 -3.50 7.67
C ALA A 59 8.52 -4.08 8.99
N GLN A 60 9.65 -3.57 9.49
CA GLN A 60 10.24 -4.05 10.74
C GLN A 60 9.38 -3.72 11.97
N ALA A 61 8.68 -2.57 11.98
CA ALA A 61 7.75 -2.24 13.07
C ALA A 61 6.64 -3.27 13.21
N ALA A 62 6.07 -3.74 12.09
CA ALA A 62 5.07 -4.80 12.09
C ALA A 62 5.65 -6.15 12.55
N LEU A 63 6.82 -6.54 12.04
CA LEU A 63 7.51 -7.76 12.47
C LEU A 63 7.90 -7.72 13.96
N ALA A 64 8.33 -6.57 14.46
CA ALA A 64 8.64 -6.39 15.88
C ALA A 64 7.37 -6.51 16.76
N GLN A 65 6.27 -5.89 16.31
CA GLN A 65 5.02 -5.88 17.07
C GLN A 65 4.32 -7.24 17.10
N TYR A 66 4.28 -7.96 15.96
CA TYR A 66 3.43 -9.15 15.82
C TYR A 66 4.19 -10.47 15.75
N ALA A 67 5.51 -10.43 15.58
CA ALA A 67 6.38 -11.60 15.55
C ALA A 67 7.53 -11.51 16.57
N GLY A 68 7.50 -10.53 17.49
CA GLY A 68 8.47 -10.42 18.57
C GLY A 68 9.88 -10.02 18.16
N GLY A 69 10.06 -9.48 16.96
CA GLY A 69 11.36 -9.07 16.44
C GLY A 69 12.02 -7.96 17.26
N LYS A 70 13.35 -8.03 17.41
CA LYS A 70 14.17 -7.06 18.12
C LYS A 70 14.93 -6.18 17.14
N ILE A 71 14.57 -4.89 17.09
CA ILE A 71 15.19 -3.88 16.21
C ILE A 71 16.59 -3.57 16.71
N LYS A 72 17.60 -3.61 15.82
CA LYS A 72 18.98 -3.34 16.18
C LYS A 72 19.27 -1.84 16.37
N ASN A 73 18.69 -0.99 15.54
CA ASN A 73 18.88 0.45 15.61
C ASN A 73 17.60 1.20 15.20
N LYS A 74 16.98 1.92 16.13
CA LYS A 74 15.75 2.69 15.88
C LYS A 74 15.93 3.91 14.98
N LYS A 75 17.16 4.39 14.80
CA LYS A 75 17.48 5.53 13.91
C LYS A 75 17.92 5.10 12.52
N LYS A 76 18.25 3.82 12.33
CA LYS A 76 18.70 3.25 11.07
C LYS A 76 18.06 1.87 10.86
N PRO A 77 16.81 1.80 10.34
CA PRO A 77 16.11 0.55 10.09
C PRO A 77 16.91 -0.47 9.27
N SER A 78 17.69 -0.02 8.29
CA SER A 78 18.56 -0.89 7.47
C SER A 78 19.67 -1.60 8.27
N ALA A 79 19.92 -1.23 9.54
CA ALA A 79 20.78 -1.99 10.44
C ALA A 79 20.20 -3.37 10.80
N GLY A 80 18.89 -3.57 10.57
CA GLY A 80 18.21 -4.86 10.66
C GLY A 80 17.57 -5.14 12.01
N MET A 81 17.04 -6.36 12.10
CA MET A 81 16.38 -6.90 13.29
C MET A 81 16.71 -8.38 13.47
N THR A 82 16.40 -8.93 14.64
CA THR A 82 16.60 -10.34 14.98
C THR A 82 15.45 -10.87 15.83
N GLY A 83 15.35 -12.20 15.99
CA GLY A 83 14.47 -12.84 16.97
C GLY A 83 12.99 -12.85 16.62
N ALA A 84 12.58 -12.47 15.42
CA ALA A 84 11.19 -12.61 14.99
C ALA A 84 10.82 -14.08 14.78
N THR A 85 9.65 -14.50 15.28
CA THR A 85 9.14 -15.88 15.17
C THR A 85 7.63 -15.87 14.93
N VAL A 86 7.14 -16.86 14.23
CA VAL A 86 5.71 -17.11 14.03
C VAL A 86 5.45 -18.60 14.03
N GLU A 87 4.50 -19.08 14.85
CA GLU A 87 4.13 -20.51 14.96
C GLU A 87 5.36 -21.43 15.14
N GLY A 88 6.35 -21.01 15.92
CA GLY A 88 7.59 -21.75 16.15
C GLY A 88 8.65 -21.62 15.03
N HIS A 89 8.35 -20.97 13.92
CA HIS A 89 9.27 -20.74 12.82
C HIS A 89 9.98 -19.40 12.93
N ARG A 90 11.30 -19.39 12.70
CA ARG A 90 12.11 -18.15 12.74
C ARG A 90 11.90 -17.35 11.45
N ILE A 91 11.54 -16.08 11.57
CA ILE A 91 11.56 -15.12 10.47
C ILE A 91 12.94 -14.45 10.41
N ASN A 92 13.62 -14.59 9.28
CA ASN A 92 14.93 -13.99 9.03
C ASN A 92 14.85 -13.02 7.85
N ILE A 93 15.20 -11.74 8.06
CA ILE A 93 15.38 -10.79 6.96
C ILE A 93 16.75 -11.09 6.32
N VAL A 94 16.72 -11.73 5.15
CA VAL A 94 17.93 -12.20 4.46
C VAL A 94 18.60 -11.13 3.62
N GLY A 95 17.91 -10.04 3.34
CA GLY A 95 18.50 -8.91 2.62
C GLY A 95 17.52 -7.78 2.33
N TYR A 96 18.10 -6.63 2.05
CA TYR A 96 17.41 -5.44 1.56
C TYR A 96 17.78 -5.25 0.08
N GLY A 97 16.77 -5.01 -0.77
CA GLY A 97 16.97 -4.60 -2.16
C GLY A 97 17.21 -3.11 -2.26
N CYS A 98 17.97 -2.71 -3.25
CA CYS A 98 18.31 -1.33 -3.53
C CYS A 98 17.88 -0.99 -4.97
N GLY A 99 16.63 -0.57 -5.12
CA GLY A 99 16.06 -0.08 -6.37
C GLY A 99 16.54 1.33 -6.74
N ASP A 100 16.20 1.73 -7.96
CA ASP A 100 16.49 3.05 -8.54
C ASP A 100 15.40 3.53 -9.50
N ASP A 101 14.18 3.05 -9.32
CA ASP A 101 13.00 3.31 -10.16
C ASP A 101 13.05 2.67 -11.56
N THR A 102 14.00 1.76 -11.83
CA THR A 102 14.15 1.16 -13.16
C THR A 102 13.89 -0.34 -13.17
N ALA A 103 13.28 -0.82 -14.26
CA ALA A 103 13.02 -2.25 -14.47
C ALA A 103 14.29 -3.13 -14.48
N PRO A 104 15.42 -2.73 -15.10
CA PRO A 104 16.64 -3.54 -15.07
C PRO A 104 17.21 -3.73 -13.67
N THR A 105 17.28 -2.67 -12.87
CA THR A 105 17.76 -2.75 -11.47
C THR A 105 16.80 -3.58 -10.63
N ALA A 106 15.49 -3.40 -10.79
CA ALA A 106 14.48 -4.18 -10.11
C ALA A 106 14.61 -5.68 -10.39
N LEU A 107 14.82 -6.07 -11.64
CA LEU A 107 15.02 -7.48 -12.00
C LEU A 107 16.30 -8.06 -11.39
N LYS A 108 17.40 -7.31 -11.45
CA LYS A 108 18.70 -7.69 -10.86
C LYS A 108 18.57 -7.92 -9.36
N GLU A 109 17.98 -6.96 -8.63
CA GLU A 109 17.79 -7.03 -7.18
C GLU A 109 16.80 -8.15 -6.79
N THR A 110 15.71 -8.32 -7.56
CA THR A 110 14.75 -9.40 -7.34
C THR A 110 15.45 -10.76 -7.44
N ARG A 111 16.25 -10.99 -8.48
CA ARG A 111 17.04 -12.24 -8.63
C ARG A 111 18.04 -12.41 -7.50
N ARG A 112 18.75 -11.36 -7.12
CA ARG A 112 19.68 -11.42 -5.99
C ARG A 112 18.96 -11.86 -4.70
N LEU A 113 17.83 -11.25 -4.40
CA LEU A 113 17.08 -11.55 -3.19
C LEU A 113 16.44 -12.95 -3.23
N MET A 114 15.79 -13.31 -4.32
CA MET A 114 14.98 -14.52 -4.41
C MET A 114 15.78 -15.77 -4.77
N GLU A 115 16.84 -15.65 -5.59
CA GLU A 115 17.63 -16.78 -6.07
C GLU A 115 18.94 -16.93 -5.26
N GLN A 116 19.75 -15.86 -5.16
CA GLN A 116 21.05 -15.94 -4.48
C GLN A 116 20.89 -15.96 -2.96
N LEU A 117 20.08 -15.06 -2.40
CA LEU A 117 19.76 -15.04 -0.97
C LEU A 117 18.61 -15.98 -0.60
N ARG A 118 18.02 -16.68 -1.56
CA ARG A 118 16.96 -17.69 -1.37
C ARG A 118 15.81 -17.23 -0.50
N ALA A 119 15.34 -16.01 -0.66
CA ALA A 119 14.16 -15.54 0.04
C ALA A 119 12.91 -16.37 -0.37
N ASP A 120 12.03 -16.60 0.58
CA ASP A 120 10.72 -17.25 0.37
C ASP A 120 9.63 -16.22 0.12
N VAL A 121 9.80 -15.06 0.72
CA VAL A 121 8.88 -13.93 0.65
C VAL A 121 9.65 -12.66 0.33
N MET A 122 9.09 -11.83 -0.56
CA MET A 122 9.56 -10.47 -0.79
C MET A 122 8.48 -9.47 -0.42
N LEU A 123 8.80 -8.52 0.45
CA LEU A 123 8.02 -7.32 0.73
C LEU A 123 8.57 -6.19 -0.13
N GLY A 124 7.73 -5.58 -0.94
CA GLY A 124 8.16 -4.58 -1.92
C GLY A 124 7.75 -4.96 -3.35
N PRO A 125 8.18 -4.17 -4.34
CA PRO A 125 9.04 -2.98 -4.27
C PRO A 125 8.29 -1.68 -3.95
N LEU A 126 9.02 -0.55 -4.02
CA LEU A 126 8.47 0.80 -3.82
C LEU A 126 7.94 1.39 -5.12
N SER A 127 8.70 1.30 -6.22
CA SER A 127 8.41 2.01 -7.46
C SER A 127 7.46 1.25 -8.40
N GLY A 128 6.75 2.01 -9.25
CA GLY A 128 5.75 1.45 -10.16
C GLY A 128 6.32 0.49 -11.20
N ASP A 129 7.34 0.89 -11.94
CA ASP A 129 7.97 0.07 -12.99
C ASP A 129 8.69 -1.15 -12.40
N GLU A 130 9.20 -1.02 -11.19
CA GLU A 130 9.77 -2.13 -10.44
C GLU A 130 8.70 -3.18 -10.10
N ALA A 131 7.51 -2.73 -9.66
CA ALA A 131 6.42 -3.63 -9.34
C ALA A 131 5.89 -4.39 -10.58
N VAL A 132 5.86 -3.75 -11.73
CA VAL A 132 5.56 -4.40 -13.02
C VAL A 132 6.58 -5.51 -13.30
N THR A 133 7.85 -5.21 -13.10
CA THR A 133 8.97 -6.15 -13.28
C THR A 133 8.86 -7.34 -12.32
N VAL A 134 8.64 -7.06 -11.03
CA VAL A 134 8.47 -8.08 -9.98
C VAL A 134 7.25 -8.95 -10.24
N ALA A 135 6.13 -8.38 -10.67
CA ALA A 135 4.93 -9.15 -11.00
C ALA A 135 5.15 -10.10 -12.19
N ASN A 136 5.91 -9.68 -13.20
CA ASN A 136 6.29 -10.56 -14.30
C ASN A 136 7.24 -11.68 -13.85
N TYR A 137 8.22 -11.38 -13.00
CA TYR A 137 9.09 -12.39 -12.38
C TYR A 137 8.29 -13.41 -11.55
N ALA A 138 7.32 -12.95 -10.77
CA ALA A 138 6.48 -13.79 -9.91
C ALA A 138 5.69 -14.85 -10.67
N LYS A 139 5.31 -14.62 -11.94
CA LYS A 139 4.62 -15.61 -12.80
C LYS A 139 5.40 -16.92 -12.95
N THR A 140 6.71 -16.84 -13.00
CA THR A 140 7.61 -18.00 -13.19
C THR A 140 8.10 -18.61 -11.88
N HIS A 141 7.72 -18.01 -10.73
CA HIS A 141 8.11 -18.43 -9.39
C HIS A 141 6.89 -18.63 -8.48
N PRO A 142 5.96 -19.56 -8.84
CA PRO A 142 4.63 -19.64 -8.20
C PRO A 142 4.64 -20.07 -6.73
N THR A 143 5.75 -20.68 -6.26
CA THR A 143 5.90 -21.10 -4.85
C THR A 143 6.38 -19.97 -3.93
N LYS A 144 6.92 -18.89 -4.49
CA LYS A 144 7.35 -17.71 -3.75
C LYS A 144 6.18 -16.77 -3.50
N LEU A 145 6.27 -15.94 -2.46
CA LEU A 145 5.26 -14.95 -2.10
C LEU A 145 5.80 -13.53 -2.30
N PHE A 146 5.02 -12.68 -2.95
CA PHE A 146 5.33 -11.28 -3.17
C PHE A 146 4.21 -10.41 -2.59
N VAL A 147 4.55 -9.53 -1.68
CA VAL A 147 3.62 -8.55 -1.11
C VAL A 147 4.11 -7.17 -1.47
N ILE A 148 3.40 -6.51 -2.38
CA ILE A 148 3.80 -5.19 -2.87
C ILE A 148 3.90 -4.20 -1.71
N GLY A 149 5.00 -3.45 -1.69
CA GLY A 149 5.30 -2.39 -0.72
C GLY A 149 4.49 -1.13 -1.01
N THR A 150 5.15 -0.06 -1.49
CA THR A 150 4.44 1.20 -1.76
C THR A 150 4.09 1.39 -3.24
N ALA A 151 4.50 0.49 -4.12
CA ALA A 151 4.32 0.66 -5.57
C ALA A 151 2.86 0.90 -5.98
N GLY A 152 2.64 1.99 -6.71
CA GLY A 152 1.30 2.46 -7.07
C GLY A 152 0.86 2.17 -8.52
N SER A 153 1.66 1.49 -9.37
CA SER A 153 1.20 1.06 -10.70
C SER A 153 0.02 0.08 -10.60
N GLN A 154 -0.93 0.16 -11.52
CA GLN A 154 -2.12 -0.69 -11.52
C GLN A 154 -1.85 -2.09 -12.07
N ASP A 155 -0.93 -2.19 -13.03
CA ASP A 155 -0.64 -3.39 -13.81
C ASP A 155 -0.36 -4.65 -12.99
N PRO A 156 0.42 -4.60 -11.89
CA PRO A 156 0.77 -5.79 -11.11
C PRO A 156 -0.42 -6.57 -10.58
N THR A 157 -1.53 -5.90 -10.29
CA THR A 157 -2.74 -6.52 -9.71
C THR A 157 -3.94 -6.49 -10.62
N LEU A 158 -4.00 -5.64 -11.66
CA LEU A 158 -5.13 -5.60 -12.58
C LEU A 158 -4.87 -6.39 -13.86
N GLN A 159 -3.79 -6.15 -14.58
CA GLN A 159 -3.49 -6.79 -15.87
C GLN A 159 -2.67 -8.06 -15.70
N ILE A 160 -1.53 -7.98 -15.01
CA ILE A 160 -0.58 -9.08 -14.81
C ILE A 160 -1.14 -10.12 -13.83
N ALA A 161 -1.49 -9.68 -12.64
CA ALA A 161 -2.17 -10.38 -11.56
C ALA A 161 -1.73 -11.84 -11.29
N PRO A 162 -0.46 -12.15 -11.05
CA PRO A 162 0.00 -13.49 -10.70
C PRO A 162 -0.61 -13.93 -9.37
N LYS A 163 -0.90 -15.23 -9.22
CA LYS A 163 -1.61 -15.77 -8.03
C LYS A 163 -0.88 -15.57 -6.69
N ASN A 164 0.41 -15.36 -6.73
CA ASN A 164 1.32 -15.19 -5.59
C ASN A 164 1.75 -13.73 -5.34
N VAL A 165 1.09 -12.77 -5.97
CA VAL A 165 1.27 -11.33 -5.74
C VAL A 165 0.05 -10.74 -5.04
N PHE A 166 0.29 -9.96 -3.97
CA PHE A 166 -0.75 -9.34 -3.13
C PHE A 166 -0.40 -7.88 -2.87
N ARG A 167 -1.40 -6.99 -2.76
CA ARG A 167 -1.20 -5.60 -2.38
C ARG A 167 -2.22 -5.17 -1.33
N TYR A 168 -1.73 -4.76 -0.16
CA TYR A 168 -2.53 -4.34 1.00
C TYR A 168 -2.62 -2.82 1.16
N HIS A 169 -2.66 -2.13 0.05
CA HIS A 169 -2.93 -0.70 -0.06
C HIS A 169 -3.55 -0.39 -1.42
N GLY A 170 -4.08 0.82 -1.61
CA GLY A 170 -4.57 1.27 -2.91
C GLY A 170 -3.46 1.41 -3.94
N ASP A 171 -3.77 1.29 -5.23
CA ASP A 171 -2.89 1.75 -6.28
C ASP A 171 -2.94 3.28 -6.46
N GLY A 172 -2.12 3.82 -7.34
CA GLY A 172 -2.04 5.25 -7.60
C GLY A 172 -3.36 5.87 -8.07
N ALA A 173 -4.20 5.11 -8.78
CA ALA A 173 -5.52 5.57 -9.16
C ALA A 173 -6.45 5.65 -7.95
N GLN A 174 -6.48 4.59 -7.12
CA GLN A 174 -7.30 4.55 -5.91
C GLN A 174 -6.94 5.69 -4.94
N TRP A 175 -5.64 5.99 -4.77
CA TRP A 175 -5.20 7.08 -3.88
C TRP A 175 -5.76 8.45 -4.26
N ASN A 176 -6.06 8.68 -5.53
CA ASN A 176 -6.59 9.94 -6.02
C ASN A 176 -8.13 9.99 -6.13
N ALA A 177 -8.82 8.94 -5.71
CA ALA A 177 -10.28 8.90 -5.73
C ALA A 177 -10.86 10.04 -4.88
N GLY A 178 -11.80 10.77 -5.44
CA GLY A 178 -12.47 11.90 -4.82
C GLY A 178 -11.81 13.27 -5.05
N LEU A 179 -10.54 13.32 -5.48
CA LEU A 179 -9.85 14.59 -5.73
C LEU A 179 -10.52 15.38 -6.85
N GLY A 180 -10.86 14.72 -7.97
CA GLY A 180 -11.52 15.36 -9.10
C GLY A 180 -12.90 15.91 -8.73
N GLU A 181 -13.68 15.16 -7.96
CA GLU A 181 -14.99 15.63 -7.46
C GLU A 181 -14.84 16.81 -6.50
N ILE A 182 -13.84 16.81 -5.64
CA ILE A 182 -13.59 17.90 -4.69
C ILE A 182 -13.25 19.20 -5.41
N VAL A 183 -12.28 19.18 -6.34
CA VAL A 183 -11.90 20.42 -7.06
C VAL A 183 -13.03 20.91 -7.96
N TYR A 184 -13.80 20.01 -8.57
CA TYR A 184 -14.98 20.38 -9.36
C TYR A 184 -16.03 21.10 -8.52
N LYS A 185 -16.33 20.61 -7.31
CA LYS A 185 -17.38 21.16 -6.43
C LYS A 185 -16.91 22.36 -5.60
N ARG A 186 -15.69 22.30 -5.07
CA ARG A 186 -15.18 23.29 -4.12
C ARG A 186 -14.46 24.47 -4.80
N LEU A 187 -13.75 24.21 -5.90
CA LEU A 187 -13.00 25.21 -6.64
C LEU A 187 -13.71 25.64 -7.93
N GLY A 188 -14.79 24.96 -8.31
CA GLY A 188 -15.53 25.28 -9.52
C GLY A 188 -14.88 24.83 -10.83
N TRP A 189 -13.83 24.01 -10.78
CA TRP A 189 -13.13 23.58 -11.98
C TRP A 189 -14.02 22.83 -12.97
N ARG A 190 -13.89 23.13 -14.26
CA ARG A 190 -14.56 22.47 -15.38
C ARG A 190 -13.57 21.99 -16.44
N ASN A 191 -12.50 22.77 -16.66
CA ASN A 191 -11.43 22.46 -17.60
C ASN A 191 -10.10 22.51 -16.87
N ALA A 192 -9.31 21.43 -16.97
CA ALA A 192 -8.01 21.35 -16.32
C ALA A 192 -6.94 20.82 -17.26
N ALA A 193 -5.70 21.19 -17.01
CA ALA A 193 -4.53 20.50 -17.55
C ALA A 193 -3.92 19.57 -16.51
N ILE A 194 -3.16 18.57 -16.97
CA ILE A 194 -2.45 17.65 -16.09
C ILE A 194 -1.02 17.47 -16.56
N ILE A 195 -0.08 17.58 -15.65
CA ILE A 195 1.33 17.25 -15.85
C ILE A 195 1.66 16.04 -14.97
N MET A 196 2.25 15.00 -15.56
CA MET A 196 2.52 13.73 -14.88
C MET A 196 3.85 13.15 -15.33
N ASP A 197 4.55 12.51 -14.40
CA ASP A 197 5.76 11.76 -14.74
C ASP A 197 5.46 10.62 -15.72
N ASP A 198 6.36 10.46 -16.68
CA ASP A 198 6.20 9.56 -17.82
C ASP A 198 6.64 8.13 -17.49
N TYR A 199 5.98 7.50 -16.53
CA TYR A 199 6.18 6.10 -16.12
C TYR A 199 4.91 5.52 -15.46
N SER A 200 4.90 4.23 -15.14
CA SER A 200 3.68 3.48 -14.77
C SER A 200 2.92 4.05 -13.58
N PHE A 201 3.60 4.51 -12.52
CA PHE A 201 2.93 5.14 -11.39
C PHE A 201 2.32 6.49 -11.74
N GLY A 202 3.07 7.34 -12.47
CA GLY A 202 2.58 8.65 -12.93
C GLY A 202 1.32 8.50 -13.77
N TRP A 203 1.32 7.56 -14.71
CA TRP A 203 0.15 7.25 -15.55
C TRP A 203 -1.02 6.71 -14.74
N THR A 204 -0.78 5.77 -13.80
CA THR A 204 -1.83 5.21 -12.94
C THR A 204 -2.43 6.27 -12.03
N SER A 205 -1.59 7.10 -11.40
CA SER A 205 -2.01 8.18 -10.52
C SER A 205 -2.88 9.21 -11.27
N ALA A 206 -2.41 9.63 -12.45
CA ALA A 206 -3.19 10.52 -13.31
C ALA A 206 -4.49 9.87 -13.79
N ALA A 207 -4.50 8.56 -14.04
CA ALA A 207 -5.70 7.85 -14.47
C ALA A 207 -6.82 7.95 -13.44
N GLY A 208 -6.51 7.84 -12.15
CA GLY A 208 -7.48 8.06 -11.07
C GLY A 208 -8.07 9.47 -11.07
N ILE A 209 -7.20 10.49 -11.19
CA ILE A 209 -7.62 11.91 -11.26
C ILE A 209 -8.50 12.16 -12.48
N ILE A 210 -8.07 11.70 -13.66
CA ILE A 210 -8.82 11.88 -14.91
C ILE A 210 -10.18 11.20 -14.82
N ALA A 211 -10.21 9.95 -14.33
CA ALA A 211 -11.46 9.21 -14.16
C ALA A 211 -12.43 9.93 -13.24
N ASP A 212 -11.97 10.39 -12.09
CA ASP A 212 -12.80 11.04 -11.07
C ASP A 212 -13.30 12.41 -11.53
N PHE A 213 -12.45 13.25 -12.13
CA PHE A 213 -12.79 14.56 -12.61
C PHE A 213 -13.74 14.52 -13.82
N CYS A 214 -13.48 13.62 -14.78
CA CYS A 214 -14.30 13.47 -15.98
C CYS A 214 -15.67 12.84 -15.68
N ALA A 215 -15.75 11.96 -14.68
CA ALA A 215 -16.99 11.32 -14.28
C ALA A 215 -18.09 12.34 -13.89
N ILE A 216 -17.70 13.43 -13.26
CA ILE A 216 -18.62 14.51 -12.81
C ILE A 216 -18.81 15.59 -13.87
N GLY A 217 -18.15 15.53 -15.02
CA GLY A 217 -18.31 16.47 -16.13
C GLY A 217 -17.13 17.42 -16.36
N GLY A 218 -16.03 17.24 -15.64
CA GLY A 218 -14.78 17.94 -15.91
C GLY A 218 -14.14 17.48 -17.22
N LYS A 219 -13.25 18.29 -17.77
CA LYS A 219 -12.52 18.02 -19.01
C LYS A 219 -11.00 18.19 -18.79
N ILE A 220 -10.21 17.25 -19.26
CA ILE A 220 -8.75 17.37 -19.32
C ILE A 220 -8.39 17.85 -20.73
N THR A 221 -7.93 19.08 -20.82
CA THR A 221 -7.66 19.77 -22.09
C THR A 221 -6.22 19.55 -22.58
N LYS A 222 -5.30 19.29 -21.67
CA LYS A 222 -3.88 19.06 -21.98
C LYS A 222 -3.28 18.04 -21.02
N ARG A 223 -2.41 17.19 -21.54
CA ARG A 223 -1.56 16.26 -20.79
C ARG A 223 -0.11 16.54 -21.14
N VAL A 224 0.77 16.58 -20.13
CA VAL A 224 2.21 16.82 -20.29
C VAL A 224 2.98 15.75 -19.53
N PHE A 225 4.10 15.27 -20.09
CA PHE A 225 4.78 14.06 -19.64
C PHE A 225 6.30 14.31 -19.50
N PRO A 226 6.78 14.95 -18.43
CA PRO A 226 8.19 14.96 -18.12
C PRO A 226 8.67 13.54 -17.78
N PRO A 227 9.84 13.11 -18.25
CA PRO A 227 10.46 11.88 -17.77
C PRO A 227 10.67 11.89 -16.25
N LEU A 228 10.56 10.73 -15.60
CA LEU A 228 10.98 10.59 -14.21
C LEU A 228 12.46 11.00 -14.08
N ASN A 229 12.83 11.64 -12.98
CA ASN A 229 14.16 12.23 -12.76
C ASN A 229 14.50 13.46 -13.63
N THR A 230 13.49 14.13 -14.22
CA THR A 230 13.67 15.42 -14.87
C THR A 230 14.26 16.44 -13.89
N THR A 231 15.32 17.13 -14.31
CA THR A 231 15.97 18.21 -13.54
C THR A 231 15.53 19.60 -13.99
N ASP A 232 15.23 19.79 -15.28
CA ASP A 232 14.68 21.03 -15.84
C ASP A 232 13.24 20.80 -16.33
N TYR A 233 12.28 21.31 -15.59
CA TYR A 233 10.86 21.25 -15.93
C TYR A 233 10.39 22.35 -16.88
N SER A 234 11.23 23.36 -17.22
CA SER A 234 10.83 24.51 -18.02
C SER A 234 10.26 24.14 -19.39
N PRO A 235 10.83 23.16 -20.15
CA PRO A 235 10.28 22.77 -21.47
C PRO A 235 8.89 22.11 -21.34
N PHE A 236 8.63 21.42 -20.25
CA PHE A 236 7.37 20.73 -20.01
C PHE A 236 6.30 21.69 -19.50
N VAL A 237 6.64 22.56 -18.55
CA VAL A 237 5.72 23.56 -17.99
C VAL A 237 5.22 24.51 -19.07
N ARG A 238 6.07 24.94 -20.03
CA ARG A 238 5.68 25.80 -21.16
C ARG A 238 4.67 25.13 -22.11
N GLN A 239 4.49 23.82 -22.05
CA GLN A 239 3.45 23.11 -22.80
C GLN A 239 2.08 23.17 -22.13
N LEU A 240 2.01 23.54 -20.85
CA LEU A 240 0.75 23.76 -20.16
C LEU A 240 0.03 24.98 -20.71
N PRO A 241 -1.30 24.99 -20.74
CA PRO A 241 -2.09 26.17 -21.04
C PRO A 241 -1.72 27.33 -20.09
N ARG A 242 -1.82 28.56 -20.54
CA ARG A 242 -1.58 29.73 -19.69
C ARG A 242 -2.64 29.84 -18.58
N PRO A 243 -2.28 30.37 -17.37
CA PRO A 243 -3.25 30.67 -16.34
C PRO A 243 -4.42 31.51 -16.88
N GLY A 244 -5.65 31.14 -16.47
CA GLY A 244 -6.88 31.75 -16.96
C GLY A 244 -7.46 31.12 -18.23
N SER A 245 -6.70 30.29 -18.97
CA SER A 245 -7.24 29.51 -20.10
C SER A 245 -7.77 28.13 -19.70
N VAL A 246 -7.45 27.69 -18.50
CA VAL A 246 -8.01 26.54 -17.81
C VAL A 246 -8.32 26.94 -16.36
N ASP A 247 -9.21 26.18 -15.70
CA ASP A 247 -9.58 26.46 -14.30
C ASP A 247 -8.53 25.95 -13.31
N GLY A 248 -7.66 25.00 -13.74
CA GLY A 248 -6.60 24.54 -12.86
C GLY A 248 -5.69 23.48 -13.47
N TYR A 249 -4.70 23.10 -12.67
CA TYR A 249 -3.63 22.19 -13.03
C TYR A 249 -3.51 21.07 -12.03
N PHE A 250 -3.57 19.82 -12.51
CA PHE A 250 -3.25 18.65 -11.72
C PHE A 250 -1.76 18.31 -11.85
N TRP A 251 -1.11 18.18 -10.69
CA TRP A 251 0.30 17.84 -10.58
C TRP A 251 0.47 16.39 -10.14
N VAL A 252 1.03 15.56 -11.02
CA VAL A 252 1.29 14.14 -10.78
C VAL A 252 2.79 13.88 -10.96
N ILE A 253 3.59 14.72 -10.32
CA ILE A 253 5.04 14.62 -10.31
C ILE A 253 5.45 13.94 -9.03
N GLY A 254 6.27 12.89 -9.12
CA GLY A 254 6.72 12.10 -7.99
C GLY A 254 8.07 12.53 -7.44
N GLY A 255 8.42 11.92 -6.32
CA GLY A 255 9.72 12.07 -5.71
C GLY A 255 10.09 13.52 -5.41
N THR A 256 11.30 13.89 -5.77
CA THR A 256 11.88 15.22 -5.53
C THR A 256 11.49 16.27 -6.59
N GLY A 257 10.80 15.87 -7.66
CA GLY A 257 10.51 16.73 -8.81
C GLY A 257 9.40 17.76 -8.58
N THR A 258 8.50 17.55 -7.63
CA THR A 258 7.30 18.38 -7.45
C THR A 258 7.65 19.85 -7.18
N GLY A 259 8.57 20.12 -6.27
CA GLY A 259 8.99 21.49 -5.96
C GLY A 259 9.67 22.20 -7.15
N ALA A 260 10.53 21.48 -7.87
CA ALA A 260 11.22 22.01 -9.05
C ALA A 260 10.24 22.34 -10.19
N SER A 261 9.25 21.48 -10.43
CA SER A 261 8.23 21.70 -11.46
C SER A 261 7.34 22.91 -11.15
N LEU A 262 6.94 23.11 -9.90
CA LEU A 262 6.18 24.31 -9.48
C LEU A 262 7.00 25.59 -9.57
N LYS A 263 8.28 25.54 -9.20
CA LYS A 263 9.19 26.68 -9.39
C LYS A 263 9.32 27.06 -10.86
N ALA A 264 9.44 26.07 -11.75
CA ALA A 264 9.46 26.32 -13.20
C ALA A 264 8.15 26.94 -13.69
N PHE A 265 6.99 26.53 -13.14
CA PHE A 265 5.69 27.12 -13.44
C PHE A 265 5.63 28.60 -13.02
N GLU A 266 6.06 28.91 -11.80
CA GLU A 266 6.12 30.27 -11.30
C GLU A 266 7.02 31.17 -12.16
N GLN A 267 8.18 30.66 -12.56
CA GLN A 267 9.10 31.37 -13.46
C GLN A 267 8.48 31.63 -14.85
N ALA A 268 7.70 30.69 -15.36
CA ALA A 268 7.08 30.82 -16.69
C ALA A 268 5.87 31.76 -16.71
N TYR A 269 5.09 31.78 -15.59
CA TYR A 269 3.77 32.41 -15.54
C TYR A 269 3.59 33.47 -14.43
N GLY A 270 4.61 33.70 -13.62
CA GLY A 270 4.69 34.83 -12.67
C GLY A 270 4.14 34.56 -11.28
N ARG A 271 3.23 33.61 -11.10
CA ARG A 271 2.68 33.27 -9.77
C ARG A 271 2.07 31.87 -9.72
N ILE A 272 1.90 31.37 -8.50
CA ILE A 272 1.09 30.19 -8.15
C ILE A 272 -0.11 30.68 -7.36
N ASP A 273 -1.34 30.34 -7.79
CA ASP A 273 -2.57 30.53 -7.02
C ASP A 273 -3.00 29.13 -6.48
N PRO A 274 -3.10 28.94 -5.16
CA PRO A 274 -3.47 27.64 -4.59
C PRO A 274 -4.85 27.13 -5.04
N LYS A 275 -5.72 28.01 -5.56
CA LYS A 275 -7.03 27.62 -6.09
C LYS A 275 -6.94 26.99 -7.48
N ASP A 276 -5.85 27.23 -8.20
CA ASP A 276 -5.62 26.71 -9.54
C ASP A 276 -4.71 25.49 -9.56
N HIS A 277 -4.29 24.99 -8.38
CA HIS A 277 -3.36 23.86 -8.26
C HIS A 277 -3.91 22.77 -7.32
N ALA A 278 -3.88 21.53 -7.78
CA ALA A 278 -4.12 20.34 -7.01
C ALA A 278 -3.15 19.24 -7.46
N GLY A 279 -2.92 18.22 -6.67
CA GLY A 279 -1.96 17.19 -7.06
C GLY A 279 -2.20 15.83 -6.43
N ASN A 280 -1.35 14.88 -6.79
CA ASN A 280 -1.30 13.58 -6.14
C ASN A 280 -0.64 13.69 -4.74
N LEU A 281 -0.42 12.54 -4.10
CA LEU A 281 0.19 12.46 -2.77
C LEU A 281 1.52 13.25 -2.62
N PHE A 282 2.34 13.34 -3.68
CA PHE A 282 3.62 14.06 -3.62
C PHE A 282 3.45 15.58 -3.53
N PHE A 283 2.29 16.09 -3.95
CA PHE A 283 1.96 17.49 -3.73
C PHE A 283 1.84 17.83 -2.23
N ALA A 284 1.53 16.83 -1.38
CA ALA A 284 1.53 16.99 0.07
C ALA A 284 2.91 17.30 0.65
N PHE A 285 3.99 16.80 0.04
CA PHE A 285 5.36 17.05 0.52
C PHE A 285 5.79 18.50 0.39
N LEU A 286 5.15 19.27 -0.47
CA LEU A 286 5.35 20.71 -0.55
C LEU A 286 5.03 21.44 0.75
N GLY A 287 4.20 20.83 1.62
CA GLY A 287 3.96 21.34 2.96
C GLY A 287 5.22 21.41 3.84
N ALA A 288 6.23 20.60 3.56
CA ALA A 288 7.52 20.64 4.27
C ALA A 288 8.48 21.71 3.72
N ASP A 289 8.25 22.20 2.49
CA ASP A 289 9.07 23.25 1.86
C ASP A 289 8.61 24.64 2.31
N ARG A 290 9.40 25.31 3.14
CA ARG A 290 9.06 26.63 3.69
C ARG A 290 8.89 27.74 2.63
N VAL A 291 9.44 27.58 1.45
CA VAL A 291 9.35 28.55 0.35
C VAL A 291 8.12 28.31 -0.50
N VAL A 292 7.79 27.04 -0.77
CA VAL A 292 6.68 26.64 -1.63
C VAL A 292 5.37 26.50 -0.87
N ALA A 293 5.39 26.01 0.34
CA ALA A 293 4.18 25.73 1.13
C ALA A 293 3.21 26.91 1.26
N PRO A 294 3.66 28.17 1.49
CA PRO A 294 2.75 29.32 1.51
C PRO A 294 1.99 29.53 0.21
N LYS A 295 2.61 29.18 -0.94
CA LYS A 295 2.05 29.40 -2.28
C LYS A 295 1.00 28.36 -2.67
N VAL A 296 1.01 27.20 -2.00
CA VAL A 296 0.06 26.10 -2.22
C VAL A 296 -0.87 25.85 -1.01
N LEU A 297 -0.89 26.80 -0.07
CA LEU A 297 -1.76 26.73 1.10
C LEU A 297 -3.24 26.70 0.66
N GLY A 298 -3.95 25.63 1.03
CA GLY A 298 -5.35 25.41 0.66
C GLY A 298 -5.53 24.54 -0.58
N SER A 299 -4.47 24.19 -1.31
CA SER A 299 -4.57 23.26 -2.43
C SER A 299 -4.98 21.86 -1.96
N TYR A 300 -5.80 21.19 -2.78
CA TYR A 300 -6.23 19.81 -2.53
C TYR A 300 -5.24 18.80 -3.07
N VAL A 301 -5.16 17.66 -2.37
CA VAL A 301 -4.18 16.62 -2.64
C VAL A 301 -4.86 15.26 -2.59
N GLY A 302 -4.50 14.37 -3.50
CA GLY A 302 -4.85 12.96 -3.42
C GLY A 302 -4.28 12.32 -2.14
N GLY A 303 -4.96 11.30 -1.64
CA GLY A 303 -4.50 10.57 -0.46
C GLY A 303 -3.29 9.69 -0.75
N PHE A 304 -2.83 8.99 0.28
CA PHE A 304 -1.79 7.95 0.17
C PHE A 304 -2.28 6.63 0.80
N GLY A 305 -3.61 6.46 0.88
CA GLY A 305 -4.20 5.29 1.51
C GLY A 305 -4.09 5.24 3.03
N THR A 306 -3.58 6.30 3.66
CA THR A 306 -3.56 6.43 5.11
C THR A 306 -4.58 7.47 5.55
N GLY A 307 -5.22 7.24 6.68
CA GLY A 307 -6.06 8.21 7.35
C GLY A 307 -5.28 9.05 8.36
N GLY A 308 -4.02 9.36 8.10
CA GLY A 308 -3.16 10.13 9.01
C GLY A 308 -3.86 11.37 9.54
N GLY A 309 -3.94 11.49 10.87
CA GLY A 309 -4.69 12.55 11.55
C GLY A 309 -6.17 12.23 11.79
N LEU A 310 -6.69 11.07 11.41
CA LEU A 310 -7.99 10.58 11.85
C LEU A 310 -7.99 10.23 13.34
N LYS A 311 -9.08 10.57 14.04
CA LYS A 311 -9.23 10.26 15.47
C LYS A 311 -9.89 8.89 15.69
N THR A 312 -9.49 7.88 14.95
CA THR A 312 -9.98 6.51 15.10
C THR A 312 -9.18 5.73 16.14
N LYS A 313 -9.76 4.66 16.68
CA LYS A 313 -9.05 3.74 17.59
C LYS A 313 -7.86 3.10 16.88
N GLN A 314 -8.03 2.76 15.62
CA GLN A 314 -7.04 2.11 14.77
C GLN A 314 -5.85 3.05 14.49
N ALA A 315 -6.11 4.31 14.08
CA ALA A 315 -5.07 5.31 13.87
C ALA A 315 -4.20 5.49 15.11
N LYS A 316 -4.83 5.67 16.28
CA LYS A 316 -4.12 5.79 17.56
C LYS A 316 -3.29 4.55 17.91
N ALA A 317 -3.83 3.35 17.65
CA ALA A 317 -3.11 2.10 17.91
C ALA A 317 -1.88 1.97 17.00
N TYR A 318 -2.03 2.28 15.71
CA TYR A 318 -0.92 2.28 14.75
C TYR A 318 0.17 3.31 15.12
N GLU A 319 -0.22 4.54 15.41
CA GLU A 319 0.70 5.60 15.85
C GLU A 319 1.48 5.20 17.11
N ALA A 320 0.81 4.56 18.09
CA ALA A 320 1.45 4.07 19.30
C ALA A 320 2.46 2.94 19.01
N ILE A 321 2.20 2.07 18.04
CA ILE A 321 3.13 1.03 17.59
C ILE A 321 4.35 1.68 16.96
N MET A 322 4.16 2.60 16.03
CA MET A 322 5.27 3.30 15.37
C MET A 322 6.12 4.07 16.37
N LYS A 323 5.50 4.83 17.29
CA LYS A 323 6.21 5.54 18.36
C LYS A 323 7.05 4.62 19.26
N ARG A 324 6.58 3.39 19.50
CA ARG A 324 7.33 2.39 20.30
C ARG A 324 8.55 1.88 19.56
N HIS A 325 8.41 1.56 18.29
CA HIS A 325 9.42 0.87 17.51
C HIS A 325 10.37 1.82 16.78
N TYR A 326 9.81 2.86 16.15
CA TYR A 326 10.53 3.86 15.37
C TYR A 326 9.98 5.26 15.64
N PRO A 327 10.32 5.90 16.78
CA PRO A 327 9.73 7.18 17.20
C PRO A 327 10.02 8.34 16.24
N ASP A 328 11.09 8.26 15.48
CA ASP A 328 11.52 9.31 14.55
C ASP A 328 10.95 9.15 13.13
N LEU A 329 10.30 8.00 12.83
CA LEU A 329 9.64 7.81 11.53
C LEU A 329 8.23 8.42 11.54
N PRO A 330 7.83 9.10 10.44
CA PRO A 330 6.51 9.70 10.33
C PRO A 330 5.44 8.61 10.14
N ALA A 331 4.71 8.26 11.18
CA ALA A 331 3.71 7.18 11.15
C ALA A 331 2.62 7.39 10.08
N ALA A 332 2.21 8.64 9.85
CA ALA A 332 1.20 8.98 8.84
C ALA A 332 1.73 8.93 7.39
N ASP A 333 3.02 8.70 7.20
CA ASP A 333 3.62 8.60 5.87
C ASP A 333 3.24 7.27 5.21
N GLY A 334 2.77 7.32 3.96
CA GLY A 334 2.34 6.15 3.21
C GLY A 334 3.47 5.16 2.92
N PHE A 335 4.71 5.62 2.82
CA PHE A 335 5.87 4.73 2.66
C PHE A 335 6.02 3.81 3.88
N VAL A 336 6.03 4.36 5.07
CA VAL A 336 6.06 3.62 6.33
C VAL A 336 4.84 2.69 6.45
N TYR A 337 3.66 3.25 6.19
CA TYR A 337 2.38 2.57 6.40
C TYR A 337 2.17 1.37 5.45
N ASN A 338 2.48 1.51 4.18
CA ASN A 338 2.24 0.44 3.19
C ASN A 338 3.14 -0.77 3.43
N TYR A 339 4.40 -0.57 3.78
CA TYR A 339 5.30 -1.66 4.16
C TYR A 339 4.94 -2.29 5.52
N TYR A 340 4.44 -1.48 6.46
CA TYR A 340 3.87 -2.01 7.70
C TYR A 340 2.69 -2.93 7.41
N ASN A 341 1.76 -2.53 6.54
CA ASN A 341 0.62 -3.37 6.15
C ASN A 341 1.05 -4.66 5.45
N ALA A 342 2.03 -4.58 4.55
CA ALA A 342 2.56 -5.75 3.85
C ALA A 342 3.16 -6.77 4.83
N ALA A 343 3.99 -6.32 5.76
CA ALA A 343 4.60 -7.18 6.77
C ALA A 343 3.58 -7.71 7.80
N TRP A 344 2.62 -6.90 8.22
CA TRP A 344 1.52 -7.34 9.07
C TRP A 344 0.71 -8.44 8.40
N ALA A 345 0.30 -8.24 7.14
CA ALA A 345 -0.46 -9.22 6.39
C ALA A 345 0.30 -10.56 6.25
N LEU A 346 1.62 -10.48 6.02
CA LEU A 346 2.49 -11.66 6.01
C LEU A 346 2.44 -12.41 7.35
N VAL A 347 2.64 -11.71 8.49
CA VAL A 347 2.61 -12.36 9.80
C VAL A 347 1.27 -13.03 10.05
N ARG A 348 0.15 -12.35 9.76
CA ARG A 348 -1.19 -12.92 9.91
C ARG A 348 -1.44 -14.14 9.02
N ALA A 349 -0.94 -14.09 7.79
CA ALA A 349 -1.05 -15.23 6.87
C ALA A 349 -0.20 -16.42 7.34
N LEU A 350 1.00 -16.18 7.85
CA LEU A 350 1.85 -17.21 8.44
C LEU A 350 1.21 -17.83 9.68
N GLN A 351 0.61 -17.03 10.56
CA GLN A 351 -0.18 -17.54 11.69
C GLN A 351 -1.32 -18.46 11.22
N ALA A 352 -2.06 -18.04 10.19
CA ALA A 352 -3.19 -18.81 9.65
C ALA A 352 -2.77 -20.05 8.84
N SER A 353 -1.50 -20.14 8.43
CA SER A 353 -0.91 -21.31 7.75
C SER A 353 -0.01 -22.15 8.64
N ASN A 354 0.02 -21.91 9.97
CA ASN A 354 0.94 -22.55 10.92
C ASN A 354 2.41 -22.45 10.50
N GLY A 355 2.82 -21.30 9.95
CA GLY A 355 4.16 -21.05 9.45
C GLY A 355 4.47 -21.65 8.07
N GLU A 356 3.55 -22.42 7.49
CA GLU A 356 3.74 -23.06 6.20
C GLU A 356 3.81 -22.07 5.05
N LEU A 357 4.80 -22.27 4.15
CA LEU A 357 5.08 -21.43 2.99
C LEU A 357 4.37 -21.92 1.70
N GLY A 358 4.71 -21.33 0.57
CA GLY A 358 4.19 -21.71 -0.74
C GLY A 358 2.68 -21.49 -0.86
N THR A 359 1.95 -22.50 -1.32
CA THR A 359 0.49 -22.39 -1.52
C THR A 359 -0.31 -22.24 -0.22
N ALA A 360 0.22 -22.70 0.93
CA ALA A 360 -0.46 -22.58 2.22
C ALA A 360 -0.57 -21.10 2.64
N VAL A 361 0.56 -20.39 2.73
CA VAL A 361 0.55 -18.97 3.07
C VAL A 361 -0.20 -18.14 2.03
N GLN A 362 -0.06 -18.46 0.73
CA GLN A 362 -0.79 -17.75 -0.34
C GLN A 362 -2.32 -17.88 -0.21
N ARG A 363 -2.83 -19.04 0.22
CA ARG A 363 -4.26 -19.25 0.51
C ARG A 363 -4.71 -18.53 1.78
N ALA A 364 -3.80 -18.33 2.72
CA ALA A 364 -4.08 -17.62 3.97
C ALA A 364 -4.12 -16.09 3.77
N MET A 365 -3.33 -15.52 2.83
CA MET A 365 -3.26 -14.09 2.57
C MET A 365 -4.63 -13.40 2.45
N PRO A 366 -5.59 -13.86 1.63
CA PRO A 366 -6.90 -13.21 1.52
C PRO A 366 -7.74 -13.26 2.79
N LYS A 367 -7.45 -14.19 3.70
CA LYS A 367 -8.22 -14.39 4.95
C LYS A 367 -7.82 -13.38 6.03
N THR A 368 -6.71 -12.66 5.85
CA THR A 368 -6.23 -11.65 6.78
C THR A 368 -7.06 -10.37 6.78
N ASN A 369 -7.96 -10.20 5.82
CA ASN A 369 -8.78 -9.00 5.61
C ASN A 369 -9.61 -8.57 6.83
N ARG A 370 -10.10 -9.52 7.63
CA ARG A 370 -11.01 -9.22 8.75
C ARG A 370 -10.34 -8.47 9.90
N SER A 371 -9.04 -8.59 10.04
CA SER A 371 -8.28 -7.90 11.10
C SER A 371 -7.61 -6.60 10.60
N ALA A 372 -7.83 -6.20 9.36
CA ALA A 372 -7.28 -4.96 8.82
C ALA A 372 -7.70 -3.72 9.61
N TYR A 373 -8.87 -3.77 10.26
CA TYR A 373 -9.32 -2.72 11.17
C TYR A 373 -8.48 -2.60 12.46
N GLU A 374 -7.70 -3.61 12.80
CA GLU A 374 -6.87 -3.58 14.01
C GLU A 374 -5.60 -2.77 13.86
N ILE A 375 -5.17 -2.53 12.62
CA ILE A 375 -3.84 -1.99 12.33
C ILE A 375 -3.83 -0.71 11.53
N SER A 376 -4.95 -0.37 10.91
CA SER A 376 -4.95 0.58 9.83
C SER A 376 -6.01 1.65 10.06
N ASP A 377 -5.58 2.87 10.07
CA ASP A 377 -6.44 4.02 9.89
C ASP A 377 -6.87 4.19 8.40
N GLY A 378 -6.25 3.44 7.50
CA GLY A 378 -6.48 3.49 6.06
C GLY A 378 -7.65 2.64 5.54
N GLY A 379 -8.43 2.00 6.42
CA GLY A 379 -9.70 1.40 6.04
C GLY A 379 -9.65 0.33 4.95
N ILE A 380 -8.68 -0.61 5.02
CA ILE A 380 -8.67 -1.78 4.13
C ILE A 380 -9.90 -2.63 4.45
N VAL A 381 -10.81 -2.78 3.48
CA VAL A 381 -12.06 -3.51 3.65
C VAL A 381 -11.87 -4.99 3.36
N LYS A 382 -11.22 -5.31 2.25
CA LYS A 382 -10.90 -6.67 1.77
C LYS A 382 -9.95 -6.61 0.58
N LEU A 383 -9.43 -7.77 0.18
CA LEU A 383 -8.83 -7.93 -1.15
C LEU A 383 -9.93 -8.28 -2.18
N ASP A 384 -9.77 -7.79 -3.39
CA ASP A 384 -10.58 -8.23 -4.53
C ASP A 384 -10.11 -9.60 -5.07
N SER A 385 -10.76 -10.11 -6.11
CA SER A 385 -10.41 -11.40 -6.73
C SER A 385 -9.00 -11.42 -7.35
N ARG A 386 -8.40 -10.24 -7.58
CA ARG A 386 -7.04 -10.07 -8.11
C ARG A 386 -6.02 -9.72 -7.03
N ARG A 387 -6.42 -9.85 -5.75
CA ARG A 387 -5.55 -9.66 -4.57
C ARG A 387 -5.09 -8.22 -4.37
N GLN A 388 -5.87 -7.27 -4.87
CA GLN A 388 -5.74 -5.84 -4.63
C GLN A 388 -6.64 -5.41 -3.49
N ALA A 389 -6.15 -4.56 -2.59
CA ALA A 389 -6.97 -3.98 -1.54
C ALA A 389 -8.11 -3.13 -2.10
N ILE A 390 -9.33 -3.38 -1.61
CA ILE A 390 -10.43 -2.42 -1.64
C ILE A 390 -10.28 -1.60 -0.36
N GLN A 391 -10.14 -0.29 -0.50
CA GLN A 391 -9.73 0.57 0.60
C GLN A 391 -10.50 1.89 0.59
N ASP A 392 -10.80 2.42 1.79
CA ASP A 392 -11.25 3.80 1.92
C ASP A 392 -10.13 4.77 1.53
N GLN A 393 -10.48 5.91 0.93
CA GLN A 393 -9.51 6.92 0.54
C GLN A 393 -9.79 8.25 1.24
N TYR A 394 -8.74 9.02 1.42
CA TYR A 394 -8.75 10.22 2.25
C TYR A 394 -8.10 11.41 1.53
N PRO A 395 -8.85 12.12 0.66
CA PRO A 395 -8.36 13.36 0.08
C PRO A 395 -7.92 14.35 1.15
N LEU A 396 -6.82 15.04 0.87
CA LEU A 396 -6.13 15.93 1.79
C LEU A 396 -6.21 17.38 1.32
N GLN A 397 -5.87 18.30 2.21
CA GLN A 397 -5.64 19.71 1.90
C GLN A 397 -4.38 20.18 2.63
N ILE A 398 -3.57 21.01 1.97
CA ILE A 398 -2.43 21.66 2.60
C ILE A 398 -2.93 22.73 3.53
N VAL A 399 -2.56 22.66 4.80
CA VAL A 399 -3.02 23.56 5.87
C VAL A 399 -1.83 24.10 6.65
N LYS A 400 -2.02 25.27 7.28
CA LYS A 400 -1.07 25.82 8.24
C LYS A 400 -1.44 25.36 9.65
N GLN A 401 -0.50 24.82 10.39
CA GLN A 401 -0.66 24.43 11.78
C GLN A 401 0.44 25.08 12.63
N GLY A 402 0.09 26.09 13.40
CA GLY A 402 1.07 26.93 14.08
C GLY A 402 2.00 27.61 13.06
N ASN A 403 3.30 27.41 13.22
CA ASN A 403 4.34 27.93 12.31
C ASN A 403 4.78 26.93 11.23
N THR A 404 4.11 25.78 11.10
CA THR A 404 4.42 24.75 10.11
C THR A 404 3.27 24.57 9.11
N TYR A 405 3.58 23.99 7.96
CA TYR A 405 2.61 23.55 6.98
C TYR A 405 2.55 22.04 6.98
N THR A 406 1.38 21.49 6.86
CA THR A 406 1.10 20.05 6.86
C THR A 406 -0.11 19.74 6.01
N THR A 407 -0.55 18.51 5.98
CA THR A 407 -1.81 18.12 5.36
C THR A 407 -2.87 17.78 6.41
N SER A 408 -4.13 18.01 6.05
CA SER A 408 -5.28 17.59 6.83
C SER A 408 -6.23 16.80 5.95
N VAL A 409 -6.78 15.72 6.48
CA VAL A 409 -7.83 14.95 5.78
C VAL A 409 -9.09 15.82 5.72
N VAL A 410 -9.62 16.04 4.53
CA VAL A 410 -10.82 16.85 4.27
C VAL A 410 -11.97 16.07 3.67
N GLY A 411 -11.68 14.88 3.13
CA GLY A 411 -12.65 13.99 2.50
C GLY A 411 -12.50 12.55 2.93
N TYR A 412 -13.58 11.79 2.87
CA TYR A 412 -13.64 10.35 3.05
C TYR A 412 -14.39 9.73 1.87
N VAL A 413 -13.72 8.85 1.13
CA VAL A 413 -14.24 8.14 -0.04
C VAL A 413 -14.30 6.65 0.30
N PRO A 414 -15.49 6.06 0.44
CA PRO A 414 -15.62 4.69 0.91
C PRO A 414 -15.37 3.66 -0.21
N ASN A 415 -14.76 2.51 0.16
CA ASN A 415 -14.72 1.29 -0.63
C ASN A 415 -14.21 1.48 -2.08
N VAL A 416 -13.10 2.16 -2.25
CA VAL A 416 -12.50 2.37 -3.57
C VAL A 416 -11.81 1.08 -4.02
N ASP A 417 -12.28 0.51 -5.12
CA ASP A 417 -11.68 -0.65 -5.79
C ASP A 417 -10.82 -0.21 -6.99
N GLN A 418 -9.83 -1.03 -7.39
CA GLN A 418 -8.92 -0.71 -8.50
C GLN A 418 -9.63 -0.57 -9.85
N THR A 419 -10.85 -1.12 -9.99
CA THR A 419 -11.59 -1.06 -11.26
C THR A 419 -12.38 0.22 -11.45
N PHE A 420 -12.50 1.08 -10.41
CA PHE A 420 -13.35 2.28 -10.43
C PHE A 420 -14.78 1.96 -10.89
N GLY A 421 -15.36 0.91 -10.29
CA GLY A 421 -16.70 0.44 -10.67
C GLY A 421 -16.77 -0.10 -12.11
N GLY A 422 -15.70 -0.72 -12.58
CA GLY A 422 -15.59 -1.32 -13.90
C GLY A 422 -15.22 -0.33 -15.02
N LEU A 423 -14.66 0.83 -14.68
CA LEU A 423 -14.03 1.73 -15.66
C LEU A 423 -12.72 1.13 -16.15
N PHE A 424 -11.86 0.72 -15.21
CA PHE A 424 -10.65 -0.06 -15.50
C PHE A 424 -10.97 -1.54 -15.45
N LYS A 425 -10.53 -2.28 -16.45
CA LYS A 425 -10.76 -3.73 -16.58
C LYS A 425 -9.43 -4.42 -16.88
N PRO A 426 -9.30 -5.71 -16.58
CA PRO A 426 -8.13 -6.48 -16.97
C PRO A 426 -7.82 -6.46 -18.47
N SER A 427 -8.86 -6.29 -19.30
CA SER A 427 -8.78 -6.17 -20.76
C SER A 427 -8.70 -4.73 -21.27
N SER A 428 -8.77 -3.72 -20.40
CA SER A 428 -8.60 -2.32 -20.79
C SER A 428 -7.15 -2.05 -21.15
N PRO A 429 -6.88 -1.10 -22.06
CA PRO A 429 -5.53 -0.56 -22.17
C PRO A 429 -5.02 -0.07 -20.82
N GLU A 430 -3.76 -0.34 -20.53
CA GLU A 430 -3.08 0.13 -19.33
C GLU A 430 -3.10 1.66 -19.26
N PRO A 431 -3.08 2.25 -18.04
CA PRO A 431 -2.83 3.68 -17.90
C PRO A 431 -1.57 4.11 -18.66
N GLY A 432 -1.63 5.25 -19.34
CA GLY A 432 -0.53 5.73 -20.16
C GLY A 432 -0.79 7.12 -20.69
N ARG A 433 0.04 7.59 -21.63
CA ARG A 433 -0.06 8.95 -22.18
C ARG A 433 -1.44 9.24 -22.78
N ALA A 434 -2.09 8.26 -23.41
CA ALA A 434 -3.40 8.41 -24.07
C ALA A 434 -4.58 7.84 -23.25
N GLN A 435 -4.31 7.11 -22.18
CA GLN A 435 -5.32 6.43 -21.37
C GLN A 435 -5.28 6.87 -19.90
N PRO A 436 -6.45 6.86 -19.22
CA PRO A 436 -7.79 6.63 -19.79
C PRO A 436 -8.27 7.81 -20.61
N LYS A 437 -9.25 7.57 -21.48
CA LYS A 437 -10.01 8.67 -22.09
C LYS A 437 -10.83 9.39 -21.04
N CYS A 438 -11.04 10.70 -21.21
CA CYS A 438 -11.92 11.48 -20.36
C CYS A 438 -13.37 11.15 -20.70
N VAL A 439 -14.01 10.32 -19.88
CA VAL A 439 -15.38 9.83 -20.11
C VAL A 439 -16.29 10.15 -18.93
N LYS A 440 -17.51 10.60 -19.20
CA LYS A 440 -18.53 10.86 -18.19
C LYS A 440 -19.20 9.53 -17.79
N LYS A 441 -18.57 8.78 -16.88
CA LYS A 441 -19.10 7.54 -16.33
C LYS A 441 -19.18 7.67 -14.81
N LYS A 442 -20.40 7.53 -14.24
CA LYS A 442 -20.62 7.62 -12.80
C LYS A 442 -19.77 6.60 -12.04
N LEU A 443 -19.02 7.09 -11.06
CA LEU A 443 -18.21 6.27 -10.16
C LEU A 443 -19.02 5.87 -8.90
N PRO A 444 -18.66 4.75 -8.23
CA PRO A 444 -19.40 4.24 -7.06
C PRO A 444 -19.53 5.24 -5.91
N TRP A 445 -18.53 6.08 -5.71
CA TRP A 445 -18.48 7.09 -4.63
C TRP A 445 -18.97 8.48 -5.05
N GLN A 446 -19.25 8.71 -6.32
CA GLN A 446 -19.67 10.03 -6.82
C GLN A 446 -20.91 10.53 -6.08
N GLY A 447 -20.79 11.72 -5.49
CA GLY A 447 -21.82 12.33 -4.65
C GLY A 447 -21.97 11.71 -3.25
N LYS A 448 -21.04 10.85 -2.83
CA LYS A 448 -21.04 10.19 -1.50
C LYS A 448 -19.81 10.53 -0.67
N ILE A 449 -18.91 11.39 -1.16
CA ILE A 449 -17.71 11.80 -0.43
C ILE A 449 -18.14 12.57 0.81
N ARG A 450 -17.77 12.05 1.98
CA ARG A 450 -18.09 12.68 3.26
C ARG A 450 -17.03 13.69 3.67
N VAL A 451 -17.46 14.79 4.27
CA VAL A 451 -16.54 15.81 4.83
C VAL A 451 -15.87 15.24 6.08
N VAL A 452 -14.56 15.43 6.19
CA VAL A 452 -13.80 15.19 7.42
C VAL A 452 -13.50 16.54 8.07
N ARG A 453 -13.75 16.64 9.38
CA ARG A 453 -13.45 17.83 10.20
C ARG A 453 -12.72 17.42 11.47
N ASN A 454 -11.56 18.02 11.71
CA ASN A 454 -10.75 17.75 12.91
C ASN A 454 -10.50 16.24 13.13
N GLY A 455 -10.24 15.49 12.05
CA GLY A 455 -9.98 14.06 12.08
C GLY A 455 -11.22 13.17 12.30
N VAL A 456 -12.44 13.73 12.20
CA VAL A 456 -13.69 12.99 12.35
C VAL A 456 -14.46 12.98 11.04
N VAL A 457 -14.83 11.81 10.55
CA VAL A 457 -15.70 11.64 9.37
C VAL A 457 -17.12 12.03 9.73
N THR A 458 -17.65 13.06 9.10
CA THR A 458 -19.01 13.57 9.35
C THR A 458 -20.04 12.87 8.46
N LYS A 459 -21.35 13.13 8.71
CA LYS A 459 -22.44 12.71 7.82
C LYS A 459 -22.62 13.65 6.62
N GLN A 460 -21.97 14.81 6.62
CA GLN A 460 -22.10 15.82 5.56
C GLN A 460 -21.38 15.36 4.29
N ILE A 461 -22.08 15.42 3.15
CA ILE A 461 -21.51 15.17 1.83
C ILE A 461 -20.85 16.44 1.30
N ILE A 462 -19.75 16.28 0.56
CA ILE A 462 -19.07 17.39 -0.14
C ILE A 462 -19.99 17.93 -1.24
N ARG A 463 -20.29 19.21 -1.16
CA ARG A 463 -21.11 19.98 -2.09
C ARG A 463 -20.26 20.91 -2.92
#